data_59bb8712da7cbf5c1aa07cb4230cda3c
#
_entry.id   59bb8712da7cbf5c1aa07cb4230cda3c
#
_cell.length_a   1.000
_cell.length_b   1.000
_cell.length_c   1.000
_cell.angle_alpha   90.00
_cell.angle_beta   90.00
_cell.angle_gamma   90.00
#
_symmetry.space_group_name_H-M   'P 1'
#
loop_
_entity.id
_entity.type
_entity.pdbx_description
1 polymer ?
#
loop_
_entity_poly.entity_id
_entity_poly.type
_entity_poly.pdbx_seq_one_letter_code
_entity_poly.pdbx_strand_id
1 'polypeptide(L)' 'MDKLTMQITGMTCGHCVAGVTRALKGVPGVTVDQVAIGTASVEYDPTATSPTDITTAVEEEGYHVVSAA' A
#
# COMPACT_ATOMS: atom_id res chain seq x y z
N MET A 1 10.97 -12.32 0.98
CA MET A 1 9.90 -11.33 0.84
C MET A 1 10.09 -10.54 -0.43
N ASP A 2 9.02 -10.31 -1.14
CA ASP A 2 9.05 -9.55 -2.38
C ASP A 2 8.73 -8.09 -2.10
N LYS A 3 9.26 -7.20 -2.93
CA LYS A 3 9.05 -5.77 -2.77
C LYS A 3 8.01 -5.28 -3.78
N LEU A 4 7.11 -4.40 -3.32
CA LEU A 4 6.07 -3.83 -4.16
C LEU A 4 6.07 -2.31 -3.98
N THR A 5 6.13 -1.59 -5.10
CA THR A 5 6.02 -0.14 -5.11
C THR A 5 4.74 0.25 -5.84
N MET A 6 3.91 1.05 -5.19
CA MET A 6 2.62 1.46 -5.74
C MET A 6 2.61 2.96 -6.02
N GLN A 7 2.00 3.34 -7.13
CA GLN A 7 1.68 4.74 -7.43
C GLN A 7 0.22 4.95 -7.09
N ILE A 8 -0.06 5.91 -6.22
CA ILE A 8 -1.39 6.10 -5.64
C ILE A 8 -1.87 7.53 -5.91
N THR A 9 -3.11 7.68 -6.37
CA THR A 9 -3.75 8.98 -6.53
C THR A 9 -4.74 9.21 -5.40
N GLY A 10 -5.08 10.49 -5.16
CA GLY A 10 -6.01 10.87 -4.11
C GLY A 10 -5.34 11.20 -2.79
N MET A 11 -4.03 11.04 -2.69
CA MET A 11 -3.27 11.41 -1.49
C MET A 11 -2.89 12.88 -1.58
N THR A 12 -3.53 13.72 -0.78
CA THR A 12 -3.35 15.18 -0.86
C THR A 12 -2.70 15.80 0.38
N CYS A 13 -2.51 15.01 1.45
CA CYS A 13 -1.95 15.54 2.70
C CYS A 13 -1.36 14.42 3.55
N GLY A 14 -0.72 14.79 4.66
CA GLY A 14 -0.10 13.82 5.57
C GLY A 14 -1.08 12.84 6.20
N HIS A 15 -2.35 13.20 6.35
CA HIS A 15 -3.37 12.28 6.86
C HIS A 15 -3.56 11.08 5.91
N CYS A 16 -3.42 11.32 4.62
CA CYS A 16 -3.52 10.26 3.61
C CYS A 16 -2.38 9.26 3.79
N VAL A 17 -1.18 9.75 4.07
CA VAL A 17 -0.03 8.87 4.35
C VAL A 17 -0.32 7.96 5.53
N ALA A 18 -0.88 8.50 6.61
CA ALA A 18 -1.23 7.70 7.79
C ALA A 18 -2.32 6.67 7.47
N GLY A 19 -3.33 7.06 6.67
CA GLY A 19 -4.40 6.15 6.27
C GLY A 19 -3.90 4.99 5.43
N VAL A 20 -3.06 5.27 4.44
CA VAL A 20 -2.45 4.23 3.60
C VAL A 20 -1.57 3.32 4.44
N THR A 21 -0.76 3.88 5.33
CA THR A 21 0.11 3.09 6.21
C THR A 21 -0.72 2.14 7.07
N ARG A 22 -1.82 2.62 7.63
CA ARG A 22 -2.71 1.79 8.45
C ARG A 22 -3.33 0.67 7.63
N ALA A 23 -3.78 0.97 6.42
CA ALA A 23 -4.37 -0.04 5.54
C ALA A 23 -3.35 -1.13 5.22
N LEU A 24 -2.13 -0.75 4.91
CA LEU A 24 -1.07 -1.71 4.58
C LEU A 24 -0.68 -2.56 5.78
N LYS A 25 -0.61 -1.97 6.97
CA LYS A 25 -0.29 -2.72 8.18
C LYS A 25 -1.38 -3.72 8.56
N GLY A 26 -2.59 -3.51 8.10
CA GLY A 26 -3.69 -4.44 8.32
C GLY A 26 -3.66 -5.68 7.43
N VAL A 27 -2.80 -5.72 6.42
CA VAL A 27 -2.69 -6.87 5.51
C VAL A 27 -1.67 -7.85 6.08
N PRO A 28 -2.05 -9.11 6.36
CA PRO A 28 -1.11 -10.11 6.86
C PRO A 28 0.04 -10.32 5.89
N GLY A 29 1.25 -10.47 6.41
CA GLY A 29 2.43 -10.73 5.61
C GLY A 29 3.05 -9.51 4.94
N VAL A 30 2.55 -8.30 5.25
CA VAL A 30 3.07 -7.06 4.68
C VAL A 30 3.92 -6.33 5.72
N THR A 31 5.10 -5.90 5.30
CA THR A 31 5.96 -4.99 6.05
C THR A 31 6.05 -3.67 5.29
N VAL A 32 5.63 -2.60 5.95
CA VAL A 32 5.67 -1.27 5.32
C VAL A 32 7.11 -0.77 5.32
N ASP A 33 7.64 -0.46 4.14
CA ASP A 33 8.98 0.07 3.97
C ASP A 33 8.94 1.60 4.00
N GLN A 34 8.17 2.21 3.10
CA GLN A 34 8.06 3.65 3.03
C GLN A 34 6.71 4.04 2.43
N VAL A 35 6.08 5.07 3.00
CA VAL A 35 4.87 5.66 2.43
C VAL A 35 5.07 7.15 2.33
N ALA A 36 4.77 7.70 1.14
CA ALA A 36 4.83 9.13 0.89
C ALA A 36 3.58 9.52 0.09
N ILE A 37 3.37 10.82 -0.08
CA ILE A 37 2.24 11.29 -0.89
C ILE A 37 2.44 10.81 -2.33
N GLY A 38 1.47 10.05 -2.82
CA GLY A 38 1.47 9.54 -4.18
C GLY A 38 2.20 8.22 -4.38
N THR A 39 2.87 7.68 -3.36
CA THR A 39 3.62 6.43 -3.52
C THR A 39 3.69 5.65 -2.20
N ALA A 40 3.78 4.34 -2.31
CA ALA A 40 3.98 3.47 -1.16
C ALA A 40 4.86 2.29 -1.58
N SER A 41 5.82 1.97 -0.72
CA SER A 41 6.74 0.86 -0.94
C SER A 41 6.61 -0.10 0.24
N VAL A 42 6.36 -1.38 -0.05
CA VAL A 42 6.19 -2.41 0.96
C VAL A 42 6.96 -3.65 0.58
N GLU A 43 7.21 -4.49 1.57
CA GLU A 43 7.68 -5.85 1.36
C GLU A 43 6.57 -6.79 1.81
N TYR A 44 6.37 -7.88 1.08
CA TYR A 44 5.31 -8.82 1.40
C TYR A 44 5.78 -10.26 1.23
N ASP A 45 5.13 -11.15 1.98
CA ASP A 45 5.35 -12.59 1.86
C ASP A 45 4.37 -13.12 0.82
N PRO A 46 4.86 -13.58 -0.35
CA PRO A 46 3.97 -14.03 -1.41
C PRO A 46 3.15 -15.27 -1.03
N THR A 47 3.51 -15.97 0.05
CA THR A 47 2.72 -17.10 0.54
C THR A 47 1.59 -16.67 1.45
N ALA A 48 1.63 -15.45 1.98
CA ALA A 48 0.61 -14.91 2.89
C ALA A 48 -0.34 -13.94 2.21
N THR A 49 0.12 -13.24 1.19
CA THR A 49 -0.68 -12.22 0.50
C THR A 49 -0.21 -12.07 -0.94
N SER A 50 -0.88 -11.22 -1.70
CA SER A 50 -0.54 -10.95 -3.09
C SER A 50 -0.60 -9.46 -3.36
N PRO A 51 0.02 -8.97 -4.46
CA PRO A 51 -0.11 -7.57 -4.85
C PRO A 51 -1.55 -7.11 -5.00
N THR A 52 -2.43 -7.98 -5.50
CA THR A 52 -3.86 -7.66 -5.64
C THR A 52 -4.50 -7.38 -4.28
N ASP A 53 -4.20 -8.19 -3.27
CA ASP A 53 -4.74 -7.99 -1.92
C ASP A 53 -4.23 -6.69 -1.32
N ILE A 54 -2.97 -6.36 -1.56
CA ILE A 54 -2.35 -5.15 -1.04
C ILE A 54 -2.99 -3.91 -1.69
N THR A 55 -3.15 -3.91 -3.01
CA THR A 55 -3.78 -2.78 -3.71
C THR A 55 -5.25 -2.63 -3.32
N THR A 56 -5.96 -3.74 -3.13
CA THR A 56 -7.34 -3.70 -2.68
C THR A 56 -7.46 -3.05 -1.31
N ALA A 57 -6.56 -3.37 -0.38
CA ALA A 57 -6.56 -2.77 0.95
C ALA A 57 -6.39 -1.25 0.89
N VAL A 58 -5.52 -0.76 0.01
CA VAL A 58 -5.32 0.67 -0.19
C VAL A 58 -6.58 1.30 -0.80
N GLU A 59 -7.18 0.65 -1.79
CA GLU A 59 -8.37 1.18 -2.45
C GLU A 59 -9.58 1.22 -1.53
N GLU A 60 -9.68 0.30 -0.59
CA GLU A 60 -10.76 0.31 0.39
C GLU A 60 -10.71 1.52 1.32
N GLU A 61 -9.55 2.16 1.45
CA GLU A 61 -9.40 3.40 2.22
C GLU A 61 -9.82 4.64 1.41
N GLY A 62 -10.23 4.48 0.17
CA GLY A 62 -10.70 5.58 -0.67
C GLY A 62 -9.66 6.13 -1.64
N TYR A 63 -8.52 5.48 -1.77
CA TYR A 63 -7.47 5.89 -2.70
C TYR A 63 -7.49 5.03 -3.94
N HIS A 64 -6.84 5.50 -5.00
CA HIS A 64 -6.77 4.75 -6.25
C HIS A 64 -5.31 4.40 -6.55
N VAL A 65 -5.04 3.11 -6.74
CA VAL A 65 -3.72 2.62 -7.12
C VAL A 65 -3.64 2.61 -8.64
N VAL A 66 -2.78 3.46 -9.19
CA VAL A 66 -2.62 3.60 -10.64
C VAL A 66 -1.72 2.51 -11.19
N SER A 67 -0.65 2.17 -10.46
CA SER A 67 0.26 1.12 -10.86
C SER A 67 0.89 0.48 -9.62
N ALA A 68 1.31 -0.77 -9.77
CA ALA A 68 1.98 -1.52 -8.71
C ALA A 68 3.03 -2.43 -9.37
N ALA A 69 4.27 -2.36 -8.88
CA ALA A 69 5.36 -3.14 -9.46
C ALA A 69 6.38 -3.59 -8.41
#